data_f1a20ed27eb5d071d50fb4b327b86a5c
#
_entry.id   f1a20ed27eb5d071d50fb4b327b86a5c
#
_cell.length_a   1.000
_cell.length_b   1.000
_cell.length_c   1.000
_cell.angle_alpha   90.00
_cell.angle_beta   90.00
_cell.angle_gamma   90.00
#
_symmetry.space_group_name_H-M   'P 1'
#
loop_
_entity.id
_entity.type
_entity.pdbx_description
1 polymer ?
#
loop_
_entity_poly.entity_id
_entity_poly.type
_entity_poly.pdbx_seq_one_letter_code
_entity_poly.pdbx_strand_id
1 'polypeptide(L)'
;MKRILIFSFITFFLYAGMRAQSVGIDEVLHRIEANNKELQANAQLITSQKLENKSENNLPDPTLSYAHLWGSEDKSETIGELVVSQSFDFPTLYATRGKVNRLKTGALDAQSAAFRQQLLLQAKELCFDIIMLQHQQVILNERMKQAEELSAYYKKRLETGDANVLETNKINLELLNVRTEFRTNQTALDNAWKSLFALNGDQSLQDNELSSFRSINDYPLPLLPTDYEQLRSEVLAADQTLLSLSSESAAARKQISASKQGWLPKLELGYRRNTESGTPFNGVVVGFSFPLFENRNKVKIAKAQSLNLDYQKENAAFQAEATLAKLYSEAQSLQTSIQEYREAFSSQQDLALLKQALTGGQISVIEYFVEVSVIYQSKQNLLQLENQYQKVMAQIYK
;
A
#
# COMPACT_ATOMS: atom_id res chain seq x y z
N MET A 1 -34.21 56.78 -19.80
CA MET A 1 -34.72 55.39 -19.67
C MET A 1 -33.55 54.52 -19.23
N LYS A 2 -33.44 54.23 -17.93
CA LYS A 2 -32.39 53.39 -17.32
C LYS A 2 -32.89 51.97 -17.28
N ARG A 3 -32.20 51.05 -18.00
CA ARG A 3 -32.45 49.61 -17.91
C ARG A 3 -31.64 49.03 -16.76
N ILE A 4 -32.32 48.59 -15.75
CA ILE A 4 -31.78 47.83 -14.58
C ILE A 4 -31.64 46.38 -15.00
N LEU A 5 -30.40 45.89 -15.08
CA LEU A 5 -30.06 44.48 -15.25
C LEU A 5 -30.06 43.87 -13.85
N ILE A 6 -31.04 43.01 -13.57
CA ILE A 6 -31.11 42.17 -12.38
C ILE A 6 -30.23 40.94 -12.64
N PHE A 7 -29.09 40.88 -11.96
CA PHE A 7 -28.21 39.70 -11.89
C PHE A 7 -28.83 38.72 -10.88
N SER A 8 -29.46 37.67 -11.39
CA SER A 8 -29.92 36.55 -10.58
C SER A 8 -28.70 35.71 -10.19
N PHE A 9 -28.30 35.80 -8.91
CA PHE A 9 -27.26 34.99 -8.30
C PHE A 9 -27.86 33.62 -7.98
N ILE A 10 -27.71 32.64 -8.87
CA ILE A 10 -28.01 31.22 -8.61
C ILE A 10 -26.92 30.70 -7.72
N THR A 11 -27.16 30.66 -6.41
CA THR A 11 -26.33 29.93 -5.45
C THR A 11 -26.50 28.42 -5.68
N PHE A 12 -25.54 27.87 -6.39
CA PHE A 12 -25.33 26.43 -6.52
C PHE A 12 -24.86 25.91 -5.16
N PHE A 13 -25.79 25.40 -4.33
CA PHE A 13 -25.46 24.65 -3.13
C PHE A 13 -24.81 23.34 -3.59
N LEU A 14 -23.49 23.32 -3.69
CA LEU A 14 -22.70 22.11 -3.67
C LEU A 14 -22.96 21.41 -2.34
N TYR A 15 -23.78 20.37 -2.35
CA TYR A 15 -23.77 19.35 -1.32
C TYR A 15 -22.40 18.65 -1.38
N ALA A 16 -21.40 19.29 -0.80
CA ALA A 16 -20.21 18.58 -0.33
C ALA A 16 -20.74 17.69 0.80
N GLY A 17 -21.00 16.41 0.50
CA GLY A 17 -21.19 15.41 1.51
C GLY A 17 -19.98 15.50 2.44
N MET A 18 -20.16 16.09 3.62
CA MET A 18 -19.18 16.05 4.69
C MET A 18 -18.99 14.57 5.02
N ARG A 19 -17.97 13.97 4.38
CA ARG A 19 -17.38 12.77 4.95
C ARG A 19 -16.84 13.24 6.30
N ALA A 20 -17.48 12.83 7.36
CA ALA A 20 -16.90 12.90 8.69
C ALA A 20 -15.76 11.87 8.72
N GLN A 21 -14.66 12.21 8.06
CA GLN A 21 -13.42 11.48 8.14
C GLN A 21 -12.84 11.81 9.51
N SER A 22 -12.48 10.82 10.30
CA SER A 22 -11.78 11.07 11.55
C SER A 22 -10.46 11.76 11.21
N VAL A 23 -10.40 13.05 11.46
CA VAL A 23 -9.24 13.93 11.16
C VAL A 23 -7.93 13.30 11.66
N GLY A 24 -8.01 12.46 12.71
CA GLY A 24 -6.85 11.78 13.29
C GLY A 24 -6.18 10.72 12.41
N ILE A 25 -6.93 9.85 11.72
CA ILE A 25 -6.32 8.77 10.92
C ILE A 25 -5.62 9.34 9.70
N ASP A 26 -6.25 10.26 8.97
CA ASP A 26 -5.67 10.85 7.76
C ASP A 26 -4.39 11.62 8.07
N GLU A 27 -4.34 12.35 9.17
CA GLU A 27 -3.13 13.05 9.60
C GLU A 27 -1.99 12.08 9.93
N VAL A 28 -2.30 10.97 10.59
CA VAL A 28 -1.33 9.91 10.87
C VAL A 28 -0.80 9.29 9.59
N LEU A 29 -1.67 8.98 8.63
CA LEU A 29 -1.27 8.43 7.33
C LEU A 29 -0.38 9.40 6.56
N HIS A 30 -0.68 10.71 6.56
CA HIS A 30 0.17 11.72 5.92
C HIS A 30 1.56 11.80 6.56
N ARG A 31 1.66 11.69 7.88
CA ARG A 31 2.96 11.68 8.58
C ARG A 31 3.76 10.43 8.26
N ILE A 32 3.13 9.26 8.27
CA ILE A 32 3.76 8.00 7.86
C ILE A 32 4.26 8.09 6.42
N GLU A 33 3.46 8.64 5.52
CA GLU A 33 3.86 8.84 4.13
C GLU A 33 5.12 9.69 3.99
N ALA A 34 5.22 10.76 4.77
CA ALA A 34 6.38 11.66 4.74
C ALA A 34 7.65 11.05 5.35
N ASN A 35 7.51 10.27 6.43
CA ASN A 35 8.62 9.84 7.26
C ASN A 35 9.07 8.39 7.00
N ASN A 36 8.22 7.56 6.40
CA ASN A 36 8.46 6.13 6.24
C ASN A 36 9.70 5.85 5.39
N LYS A 37 10.64 5.06 5.94
CA LYS A 37 11.92 4.75 5.28
C LYS A 37 11.77 3.80 4.10
N GLU A 38 10.79 2.91 4.12
CA GLU A 38 10.52 2.00 3.00
C GLU A 38 9.98 2.77 1.78
N LEU A 39 9.10 3.76 2.00
CA LEU A 39 8.63 4.64 0.92
C LEU A 39 9.77 5.48 0.34
N GLN A 40 10.65 6.02 1.19
CA GLN A 40 11.82 6.76 0.74
C GLN A 40 12.79 5.86 -0.04
N ALA A 41 13.05 4.64 0.43
CA ALA A 41 13.87 3.66 -0.27
C ALA A 41 13.27 3.25 -1.61
N ASN A 42 11.96 2.97 -1.65
CA ASN A 42 11.25 2.64 -2.88
C ASN A 42 11.32 3.80 -3.90
N ALA A 43 11.16 5.04 -3.48
CA ALA A 43 11.30 6.20 -4.37
C ALA A 43 12.70 6.30 -5.00
N GLN A 44 13.77 5.99 -4.25
CA GLN A 44 15.13 5.94 -4.78
C GLN A 44 15.34 4.75 -5.72
N LEU A 45 14.79 3.58 -5.41
CA LEU A 45 14.83 2.42 -6.28
C LEU A 45 14.17 2.71 -7.64
N ILE A 46 12.96 3.28 -7.61
CA ILE A 46 12.23 3.66 -8.83
C ILE A 46 13.01 4.72 -9.63
N THR A 47 13.65 5.67 -8.95
CA THR A 47 14.50 6.68 -9.60
C THR A 47 15.69 6.02 -10.30
N SER A 48 16.38 5.08 -9.64
CA SER A 48 17.47 4.29 -10.23
C SER A 48 17.03 3.52 -11.47
N GLN A 49 15.91 2.79 -11.38
CA GLN A 49 15.37 2.01 -12.49
C GLN A 49 14.95 2.88 -13.70
N LYS A 50 14.40 4.08 -13.44
CA LYS A 50 14.10 5.04 -14.51
C LYS A 50 15.35 5.55 -15.22
N LEU A 51 16.42 5.82 -14.45
CA LEU A 51 17.70 6.22 -15.01
C LEU A 51 18.34 5.08 -15.81
N GLU A 52 18.27 3.84 -15.32
CA GLU A 52 18.71 2.65 -16.01
C GLU A 52 17.98 2.47 -17.35
N ASN A 53 16.64 2.51 -17.34
CA ASN A 53 15.84 2.47 -18.57
C ASN A 53 16.23 3.58 -19.56
N LYS A 54 16.54 4.78 -19.06
CA LYS A 54 16.97 5.89 -19.90
C LYS A 54 18.35 5.63 -20.51
N SER A 55 19.28 5.03 -19.74
CA SER A 55 20.64 4.75 -20.18
C SER A 55 20.69 3.71 -21.30
N GLU A 56 19.71 2.80 -21.39
CA GLU A 56 19.58 1.84 -22.51
C GLU A 56 19.45 2.52 -23.88
N ASN A 57 19.17 3.81 -23.93
CA ASN A 57 19.02 4.58 -25.16
C ASN A 57 20.17 5.59 -25.39
N ASN A 58 21.25 5.49 -24.63
CA ASN A 58 22.43 6.31 -24.82
C ASN A 58 23.14 5.97 -26.16
N LEU A 59 23.87 6.93 -26.66
CA LEU A 59 24.81 6.67 -27.78
C LEU A 59 25.95 5.79 -27.28
N PRO A 60 26.47 4.88 -28.12
CA PRO A 60 27.73 4.21 -27.84
C PRO A 60 28.86 5.23 -27.65
N ASP A 61 29.89 4.86 -26.91
CA ASP A 61 31.05 5.72 -26.72
C ASP A 61 31.85 5.93 -28.02
N PRO A 62 32.46 7.13 -28.22
CA PRO A 62 33.38 7.36 -29.33
C PRO A 62 34.61 6.50 -29.15
N THR A 63 35.14 5.99 -30.25
CA THR A 63 36.39 5.24 -30.28
C THR A 63 37.53 6.12 -30.77
N LEU A 64 38.68 6.05 -30.08
CA LEU A 64 39.92 6.65 -30.49
C LEU A 64 40.95 5.53 -30.64
N SER A 65 41.48 5.35 -31.82
CA SER A 65 42.55 4.37 -32.08
C SER A 65 43.74 5.04 -32.71
N TYR A 66 44.92 4.61 -32.30
CA TYR A 66 46.18 4.98 -32.96
C TYR A 66 46.94 3.71 -33.27
N ALA A 67 47.33 3.56 -34.56
CA ALA A 67 48.20 2.51 -35.01
C ALA A 67 49.54 3.11 -35.50
N HIS A 68 50.63 2.53 -35.06
CA HIS A 68 51.95 2.82 -35.58
C HIS A 68 52.47 1.58 -36.32
N LEU A 69 52.63 1.70 -37.61
CA LEU A 69 53.03 0.61 -38.46
C LEU A 69 54.49 0.91 -38.99
N TRP A 70 55.29 -0.12 -39.09
CA TRP A 70 56.64 -0.05 -39.67
C TRP A 70 56.77 -1.05 -40.78
N GLY A 71 57.60 -0.73 -41.78
CA GLY A 71 57.87 -1.59 -42.91
C GLY A 71 58.55 -2.91 -42.53
N SER A 72 58.17 -4.01 -43.18
CA SER A 72 58.76 -5.33 -42.93
C SER A 72 60.19 -5.45 -43.40
N GLU A 73 60.55 -4.79 -44.49
CA GLU A 73 61.89 -4.79 -45.09
C GLU A 73 62.73 -3.57 -44.65
N ASP A 74 62.10 -2.39 -44.65
CA ASP A 74 62.74 -1.16 -44.17
C ASP A 74 61.92 -0.61 -42.93
N LYS A 75 62.53 -0.73 -41.78
CA LYS A 75 61.90 -0.25 -40.50
C LYS A 75 61.90 1.29 -40.35
N SER A 76 62.62 1.99 -41.28
CA SER A 76 62.62 3.45 -41.34
C SER A 76 61.32 4.00 -41.96
N GLU A 77 60.61 3.19 -42.76
CA GLU A 77 59.30 3.53 -43.28
C GLU A 77 58.23 3.32 -42.21
N THR A 78 57.66 4.40 -41.79
CA THR A 78 56.60 4.35 -40.70
C THR A 78 55.33 5.02 -41.17
N ILE A 79 54.20 4.40 -40.81
CA ILE A 79 52.89 4.96 -41.02
C ILE A 79 52.20 5.13 -39.62
N GLY A 80 51.89 6.37 -39.29
CA GLY A 80 51.02 6.67 -38.13
C GLY A 80 49.56 6.81 -38.59
N GLU A 81 48.67 6.09 -37.98
CA GLU A 81 47.23 6.17 -38.26
C GLU A 81 46.44 6.54 -36.99
N LEU A 82 45.78 7.68 -37.03
CA LEU A 82 44.85 8.11 -35.96
C LEU A 82 43.45 8.06 -36.52
N VAL A 83 42.56 7.34 -35.84
CA VAL A 83 41.13 7.27 -36.17
C VAL A 83 40.32 7.67 -34.93
N VAL A 84 39.43 8.63 -35.15
CA VAL A 84 38.38 8.97 -34.18
C VAL A 84 37.03 8.66 -34.83
N SER A 85 36.25 7.75 -34.27
CA SER A 85 34.95 7.40 -34.85
C SER A 85 33.86 7.29 -33.80
N GLN A 86 32.61 7.54 -34.24
CA GLN A 86 31.41 7.41 -33.46
C GLN A 86 30.42 6.52 -34.20
N SER A 87 29.98 5.46 -33.55
CA SER A 87 28.93 4.59 -34.07
C SER A 87 27.53 5.03 -33.59
N PHE A 88 26.54 4.79 -34.44
CA PHE A 88 25.15 5.12 -34.17
C PHE A 88 24.28 3.93 -34.60
N ASP A 89 23.33 3.57 -33.73
CA ASP A 89 22.20 2.74 -34.19
C ASP A 89 21.35 3.53 -35.20
N PHE A 90 20.54 2.84 -35.96
CA PHE A 90 19.66 3.51 -36.93
C PHE A 90 18.71 4.50 -36.22
N PRO A 91 18.51 5.74 -36.68
CA PRO A 91 17.80 6.81 -35.93
C PRO A 91 16.41 6.43 -35.47
N THR A 92 15.67 5.63 -36.24
CA THR A 92 14.33 5.16 -35.83
C THR A 92 14.33 4.24 -34.62
N LEU A 93 15.45 3.55 -34.34
CA LEU A 93 15.59 2.69 -33.19
C LEU A 93 15.63 3.50 -31.89
N TYR A 94 16.35 4.63 -31.86
CA TYR A 94 16.37 5.54 -30.70
C TYR A 94 14.96 6.08 -30.39
N ALA A 95 14.21 6.48 -31.42
CA ALA A 95 12.84 6.94 -31.27
C ALA A 95 11.91 5.84 -30.73
N THR A 96 12.10 4.60 -31.16
CA THR A 96 11.31 3.45 -30.70
C THR A 96 11.67 3.04 -29.29
N ARG A 97 12.96 2.97 -28.94
CA ARG A 97 13.44 2.75 -27.56
C ARG A 97 12.92 3.85 -26.62
N GLY A 98 12.94 5.12 -27.03
CA GLY A 98 12.37 6.21 -26.23
C GLY A 98 10.89 6.03 -25.92
N LYS A 99 10.09 5.45 -26.85
CA LYS A 99 8.70 5.10 -26.58
C LYS A 99 8.58 3.92 -25.61
N VAL A 100 9.42 2.89 -25.74
CA VAL A 100 9.47 1.77 -24.79
C VAL A 100 9.81 2.27 -23.39
N ASN A 101 10.85 3.11 -23.26
CA ASN A 101 11.30 3.64 -21.97
C ASN A 101 10.23 4.51 -21.30
N ARG A 102 9.45 5.27 -22.07
CA ARG A 102 8.30 6.03 -21.52
C ARG A 102 7.22 5.13 -20.94
N LEU A 103 6.90 4.03 -21.62
CA LEU A 103 5.93 3.04 -21.13
C LEU A 103 6.45 2.30 -19.90
N LYS A 104 7.73 1.88 -19.89
CA LYS A 104 8.38 1.29 -18.72
C LYS A 104 8.37 2.27 -17.52
N THR A 105 8.64 3.56 -17.77
CA THR A 105 8.56 4.59 -16.72
C THR A 105 7.16 4.71 -16.14
N GLY A 106 6.13 4.71 -16.98
CA GLY A 106 4.73 4.72 -16.50
C GLY A 106 4.37 3.47 -15.68
N ALA A 107 4.92 2.30 -16.02
CA ALA A 107 4.75 1.09 -15.24
C ALA A 107 5.41 1.21 -13.86
N LEU A 108 6.64 1.75 -13.80
CA LEU A 108 7.35 2.01 -12.54
C LEU A 108 6.63 3.03 -11.65
N ASP A 109 6.01 4.06 -12.23
CA ASP A 109 5.20 5.02 -11.48
C ASP A 109 3.98 4.36 -10.85
N ALA A 110 3.27 3.52 -11.60
CA ALA A 110 2.12 2.76 -11.10
C ALA A 110 2.55 1.72 -10.04
N GLN A 111 3.69 1.06 -10.21
CA GLN A 111 4.25 0.13 -9.23
C GLN A 111 4.58 0.85 -7.91
N SER A 112 5.18 2.03 -7.98
CA SER A 112 5.46 2.86 -6.80
C SER A 112 4.16 3.29 -6.10
N ALA A 113 3.13 3.65 -6.86
CA ALA A 113 1.83 4.00 -6.32
C ALA A 113 1.15 2.80 -5.63
N ALA A 114 1.24 1.60 -6.22
CA ALA A 114 0.72 0.37 -5.61
C ALA A 114 1.43 0.05 -4.27
N PHE A 115 2.76 0.18 -4.24
CA PHE A 115 3.54 -0.02 -3.01
C PHE A 115 3.14 0.98 -1.92
N ARG A 116 3.00 2.26 -2.27
CA ARG A 116 2.52 3.31 -1.36
C ARG A 116 1.12 2.99 -0.81
N GLN A 117 0.18 2.61 -1.68
CA GLN A 117 -1.18 2.25 -1.27
C GLN A 117 -1.17 1.07 -0.29
N GLN A 118 -0.37 0.03 -0.54
CA GLN A 118 -0.28 -1.14 0.31
C GLN A 118 0.28 -0.79 1.70
N LEU A 119 1.30 0.05 1.79
CA LEU A 119 1.89 0.47 3.06
C LEU A 119 0.92 1.36 3.85
N LEU A 120 0.23 2.30 3.19
CA LEU A 120 -0.76 3.14 3.84
C LEU A 120 -2.00 2.34 4.28
N LEU A 121 -2.39 1.29 3.55
CA LEU A 121 -3.43 0.35 3.97
C LEU A 121 -3.02 -0.36 5.26
N GLN A 122 -1.79 -0.88 5.34
CA GLN A 122 -1.26 -1.52 6.56
C GLN A 122 -1.29 -0.56 7.76
N ALA A 123 -0.88 0.70 7.56
CA ALA A 123 -0.93 1.72 8.60
C ALA A 123 -2.38 2.02 9.03
N LYS A 124 -3.31 2.07 8.10
CA LYS A 124 -4.74 2.29 8.36
C LYS A 124 -5.37 1.13 9.15
N GLU A 125 -5.03 -0.10 8.79
CA GLU A 125 -5.48 -1.29 9.51
C GLU A 125 -4.95 -1.31 10.96
N LEU A 126 -3.70 -0.88 11.19
CA LEU A 126 -3.15 -0.70 12.55
C LEU A 126 -3.91 0.38 13.34
N CYS A 127 -4.30 1.49 12.70
CA CYS A 127 -5.13 2.50 13.36
C CYS A 127 -6.49 1.91 13.79
N PHE A 128 -7.11 1.06 12.97
CA PHE A 128 -8.35 0.38 13.33
C PHE A 128 -8.17 -0.61 14.49
N ASP A 129 -7.06 -1.34 14.52
CA ASP A 129 -6.74 -2.22 15.65
C ASP A 129 -6.54 -1.43 16.95
N ILE A 130 -5.91 -0.27 16.90
CA ILE A 130 -5.74 0.62 18.05
C ILE A 130 -7.11 1.09 18.57
N ILE A 131 -8.01 1.52 17.69
CA ILE A 131 -9.38 1.92 18.08
C ILE A 131 -10.10 0.76 18.76
N MET A 132 -10.07 -0.43 18.16
CA MET A 132 -10.69 -1.63 18.75
C MET A 132 -10.15 -1.92 20.15
N LEU A 133 -8.82 -1.94 20.30
CA LEU A 133 -8.16 -2.24 21.58
C LEU A 133 -8.43 -1.17 22.64
N GLN A 134 -8.57 0.10 22.25
CA GLN A 134 -8.98 1.18 23.17
C GLN A 134 -10.41 0.98 23.65
N HIS A 135 -11.36 0.67 22.75
CA HIS A 135 -12.74 0.38 23.13
C HIS A 135 -12.84 -0.88 24.01
N GLN A 136 -12.08 -1.92 23.68
CA GLN A 136 -11.99 -3.11 24.51
C GLN A 136 -11.40 -2.81 25.90
N GLN A 137 -10.42 -1.90 25.99
CA GLN A 137 -9.83 -1.45 27.25
C GLN A 137 -10.89 -0.79 28.16
N VAL A 138 -11.80 0.01 27.59
CA VAL A 138 -12.91 0.63 28.33
C VAL A 138 -13.83 -0.44 28.89
N ILE A 139 -14.26 -1.40 28.07
CA ILE A 139 -15.13 -2.52 28.49
C ILE A 139 -14.47 -3.35 29.61
N LEU A 140 -13.21 -3.70 29.46
CA LEU A 140 -12.45 -4.49 30.45
C LEU A 140 -12.27 -3.71 31.76
N ASN A 141 -12.07 -2.39 31.70
CA ASN A 141 -11.97 -1.55 32.89
C ASN A 141 -13.30 -1.50 33.67
N GLU A 142 -14.43 -1.36 32.97
CA GLU A 142 -15.76 -1.44 33.60
C GLU A 142 -16.01 -2.80 34.24
N ARG A 143 -15.71 -3.90 33.52
CA ARG A 143 -15.85 -5.27 34.03
C ARG A 143 -14.97 -5.51 35.25
N MET A 144 -13.72 -5.04 35.23
CA MET A 144 -12.76 -5.15 36.34
C MET A 144 -13.29 -4.42 37.59
N LYS A 145 -13.79 -3.19 37.42
CA LYS A 145 -14.35 -2.40 38.53
C LYS A 145 -15.55 -3.10 39.14
N GLN A 146 -16.44 -3.67 38.33
CA GLN A 146 -17.61 -4.43 38.83
C GLN A 146 -17.16 -5.70 39.59
N ALA A 147 -16.17 -6.42 39.07
CA ALA A 147 -15.63 -7.61 39.74
C ALA A 147 -14.92 -7.27 41.06
N GLU A 148 -14.25 -6.12 41.16
CA GLU A 148 -13.63 -5.62 42.40
C GLU A 148 -14.68 -5.26 43.46
N GLU A 149 -15.74 -4.54 43.07
CA GLU A 149 -16.85 -4.20 43.95
C GLU A 149 -17.51 -5.46 44.49
N LEU A 150 -17.75 -6.45 43.61
CA LEU A 150 -18.39 -7.70 43.98
C LEU A 150 -17.50 -8.54 44.93
N SER A 151 -16.20 -8.61 44.64
CA SER A 151 -15.22 -9.29 45.50
C SER A 151 -15.18 -8.67 46.91
N ALA A 152 -15.17 -7.36 47.01
CA ALA A 152 -15.18 -6.66 48.29
C ALA A 152 -16.50 -6.89 49.08
N TYR A 153 -17.63 -6.90 48.37
CA TYR A 153 -18.95 -7.16 48.99
C TYR A 153 -19.03 -8.59 49.53
N TYR A 154 -18.66 -9.60 48.75
CA TYR A 154 -18.74 -10.99 49.20
C TYR A 154 -17.71 -11.36 50.25
N LYS A 155 -16.54 -10.69 50.27
CA LYS A 155 -15.58 -10.82 51.38
C LYS A 155 -16.16 -10.41 52.72
N LYS A 156 -16.90 -9.29 52.79
CA LYS A 156 -17.60 -8.84 53.98
C LYS A 156 -18.69 -9.82 54.43
N ARG A 157 -19.49 -10.33 53.46
CA ARG A 157 -20.54 -11.34 53.74
C ARG A 157 -19.97 -12.65 54.24
N LEU A 158 -18.78 -13.06 53.79
CA LEU A 158 -18.09 -14.24 54.24
C LEU A 158 -17.63 -14.05 55.74
N GLU A 159 -17.16 -12.85 56.10
CA GLU A 159 -16.74 -12.50 57.43
C GLU A 159 -17.92 -12.50 58.41
N THR A 160 -19.14 -12.17 57.96
CA THR A 160 -20.38 -12.21 58.74
C THR A 160 -21.10 -13.57 58.70
N GLY A 161 -20.59 -14.53 57.93
CA GLY A 161 -21.20 -15.85 57.82
C GLY A 161 -22.38 -15.91 56.81
N ASP A 162 -22.63 -14.80 56.06
CA ASP A 162 -23.77 -14.66 55.13
C ASP A 162 -23.45 -15.10 53.70
N ALA A 163 -22.21 -15.54 53.43
CA ALA A 163 -21.77 -16.01 52.09
C ALA A 163 -20.99 -17.33 52.19
N ASN A 164 -21.06 -18.10 51.13
CA ASN A 164 -20.29 -19.34 50.98
C ASN A 164 -18.87 -19.08 50.45
N VAL A 165 -17.89 -19.82 50.99
CA VAL A 165 -16.48 -19.80 50.55
C VAL A 165 -16.38 -20.08 49.03
N LEU A 166 -17.18 -20.99 48.48
CA LEU A 166 -17.16 -21.34 47.06
C LEU A 166 -17.60 -20.17 46.16
N GLU A 167 -18.59 -19.38 46.61
CA GLU A 167 -19.04 -18.17 45.91
C GLU A 167 -17.96 -17.10 45.89
N THR A 168 -17.32 -16.85 47.03
CA THR A 168 -16.21 -15.89 47.16
C THR A 168 -15.02 -16.30 46.29
N ASN A 169 -14.68 -17.59 46.25
CA ASN A 169 -13.59 -18.09 45.39
C ASN A 169 -13.90 -17.89 43.91
N LYS A 170 -15.15 -18.13 43.46
CA LYS A 170 -15.54 -17.89 42.06
C LYS A 170 -15.40 -16.42 41.68
N ILE A 171 -15.82 -15.52 42.53
CA ILE A 171 -15.72 -14.08 42.32
C ILE A 171 -14.23 -13.66 42.20
N ASN A 172 -13.39 -14.20 43.09
CA ASN A 172 -11.95 -13.92 43.06
C ASN A 172 -11.25 -14.47 41.77
N LEU A 173 -11.69 -15.64 41.29
CA LEU A 173 -11.22 -16.18 40.02
C LEU A 173 -11.65 -15.32 38.84
N GLU A 174 -12.91 -14.85 38.82
CA GLU A 174 -13.37 -13.93 37.78
C GLU A 174 -12.57 -12.63 37.80
N LEU A 175 -12.32 -12.03 38.95
CA LEU A 175 -11.47 -10.84 39.07
C LEU A 175 -10.07 -11.07 38.54
N LEU A 176 -9.48 -12.25 38.81
CA LEU A 176 -8.17 -12.62 38.29
C LEU A 176 -8.19 -12.75 36.75
N ASN A 177 -9.22 -13.37 36.19
CA ASN A 177 -9.41 -13.53 34.76
C ASN A 177 -9.51 -12.15 34.07
N VAL A 178 -10.37 -11.27 34.56
CA VAL A 178 -10.55 -9.93 34.01
C VAL A 178 -9.26 -9.09 34.09
N ARG A 179 -8.54 -9.18 35.19
CA ARG A 179 -7.23 -8.52 35.32
C ARG A 179 -6.20 -9.05 34.32
N THR A 180 -6.24 -10.34 34.03
CA THR A 180 -5.38 -10.96 33.03
C THR A 180 -5.76 -10.49 31.62
N GLU A 181 -7.04 -10.51 31.27
CA GLU A 181 -7.55 -9.99 29.99
C GLU A 181 -7.16 -8.51 29.80
N PHE A 182 -7.34 -7.68 30.85
CA PHE A 182 -6.97 -6.27 30.82
C PHE A 182 -5.47 -6.05 30.51
N ARG A 183 -4.58 -6.79 31.19
CA ARG A 183 -3.13 -6.71 30.96
C ARG A 183 -2.76 -7.16 29.56
N THR A 184 -3.38 -8.23 29.07
CA THR A 184 -3.17 -8.74 27.73
C THR A 184 -3.60 -7.72 26.67
N ASN A 185 -4.75 -7.09 26.85
CA ASN A 185 -5.23 -6.05 25.96
C ASN A 185 -4.32 -4.81 26.00
N GLN A 186 -3.85 -4.40 27.17
CA GLN A 186 -2.92 -3.29 27.30
C GLN A 186 -1.60 -3.57 26.55
N THR A 187 -1.06 -4.78 26.70
CA THR A 187 0.15 -5.19 25.97
C THR A 187 -0.08 -5.19 24.46
N ALA A 188 -1.25 -5.65 23.99
CA ALA A 188 -1.60 -5.62 22.58
C ALA A 188 -1.70 -4.17 22.04
N LEU A 189 -2.32 -3.28 22.80
CA LEU A 189 -2.42 -1.86 22.48
C LEU A 189 -1.04 -1.19 22.40
N ASP A 190 -0.16 -1.43 23.39
CA ASP A 190 1.20 -0.91 23.38
C ASP A 190 2.01 -1.43 22.17
N ASN A 191 1.83 -2.68 21.79
CA ASN A 191 2.49 -3.26 20.61
C ASN A 191 1.94 -2.69 19.32
N ALA A 192 0.62 -2.45 19.20
CA ALA A 192 0.03 -1.80 18.03
C ALA A 192 0.57 -0.38 17.85
N TRP A 193 0.69 0.39 18.93
CA TRP A 193 1.34 1.71 18.92
C TRP A 193 2.80 1.64 18.47
N LYS A 194 3.59 0.71 19.00
CA LYS A 194 4.99 0.52 18.58
C LYS A 194 5.09 0.20 17.09
N SER A 195 4.20 -0.64 16.59
CA SER A 195 4.16 -0.99 15.16
C SER A 195 3.82 0.23 14.29
N LEU A 196 2.86 1.05 14.72
CA LEU A 196 2.50 2.27 14.00
C LEU A 196 3.64 3.30 14.01
N PHE A 197 4.35 3.44 15.14
CA PHE A 197 5.52 4.31 15.25
C PHE A 197 6.70 3.82 14.40
N ALA A 198 6.92 2.52 14.32
CA ALA A 198 7.94 1.94 13.43
C ALA A 198 7.65 2.29 11.96
N LEU A 199 6.38 2.26 11.53
CA LEU A 199 5.99 2.72 10.20
C LEU A 199 6.24 4.23 9.98
N ASN A 200 6.18 5.04 11.04
CA ASN A 200 6.52 6.46 10.98
C ASN A 200 8.03 6.74 10.98
N GLY A 201 8.89 5.72 10.88
CA GLY A 201 10.34 5.85 10.76
C GLY A 201 11.08 5.94 12.09
N ASP A 202 10.55 5.31 13.12
CA ASP A 202 11.15 5.17 14.46
C ASP A 202 11.58 6.51 15.06
N GLN A 203 10.75 7.49 14.96
CA GLN A 203 10.97 8.70 15.71
C GLN A 203 10.33 8.51 17.10
N SER A 204 11.15 8.55 18.14
CA SER A 204 10.66 8.82 19.49
C SER A 204 9.85 10.12 19.43
N LEU A 205 8.52 9.97 19.29
CA LEU A 205 7.62 11.11 19.11
C LEU A 205 7.82 12.04 20.31
N GLN A 206 8.29 13.25 20.04
CA GLN A 206 8.26 14.32 21.03
C GLN A 206 6.81 14.55 21.45
N ASP A 207 6.56 14.91 22.71
CA ASP A 207 5.23 15.01 23.30
C ASP A 207 4.18 15.78 22.47
N ASN A 208 4.62 16.75 21.66
CA ASN A 208 3.75 17.50 20.75
C ASN A 208 3.29 16.70 19.51
N GLU A 209 4.02 15.68 19.09
CA GLU A 209 3.68 14.85 17.93
C GLU A 209 2.76 13.68 18.34
N LEU A 210 2.84 13.25 19.60
CA LEU A 210 1.94 12.25 20.18
C LEU A 210 0.48 12.70 20.20
N SER A 211 0.19 14.00 20.19
CA SER A 211 -1.18 14.50 20.25
C SER A 211 -2.03 14.10 19.05
N SER A 212 -1.48 14.10 17.84
CA SER A 212 -2.20 13.69 16.62
C SER A 212 -2.41 12.18 16.56
N PHE A 213 -1.45 11.39 17.04
CA PHE A 213 -1.64 9.93 17.16
C PHE A 213 -2.67 9.58 18.23
N ARG A 214 -2.73 10.33 19.34
CA ARG A 214 -3.74 10.13 20.40
C ARG A 214 -5.16 10.55 20.00
N SER A 215 -5.35 11.24 18.89
CA SER A 215 -6.67 11.59 18.36
C SER A 215 -7.38 10.46 17.61
N ILE A 216 -6.76 9.27 17.49
CA ILE A 216 -7.36 8.08 16.89
C ILE A 216 -8.27 7.43 17.94
N ASN A 217 -9.55 7.80 17.96
CA ASN A 217 -10.52 7.27 18.93
C ASN A 217 -11.75 6.63 18.29
N ASP A 218 -12.10 7.06 17.08
CA ASP A 218 -13.34 6.65 16.43
C ASP A 218 -13.09 6.11 15.02
N TYR A 219 -13.91 5.14 14.62
CA TYR A 219 -13.92 4.64 13.26
C TYR A 219 -14.50 5.66 12.28
N PRO A 220 -13.97 5.74 11.05
CA PRO A 220 -14.69 6.42 9.99
C PRO A 220 -16.03 5.71 9.73
N LEU A 221 -16.97 6.44 9.12
CA LEU A 221 -18.30 5.90 8.78
C LEU A 221 -18.38 5.62 7.26
N PRO A 222 -17.70 4.59 6.75
CA PRO A 222 -17.76 4.26 5.33
C PRO A 222 -19.14 3.63 5.05
N LEU A 223 -19.77 4.08 3.95
CA LEU A 223 -20.97 3.47 3.42
C LEU A 223 -20.58 2.49 2.32
N LEU A 224 -21.04 1.24 2.43
CA LEU A 224 -20.91 0.27 1.35
C LEU A 224 -21.86 0.67 0.20
N PRO A 225 -21.36 0.91 -1.03
CA PRO A 225 -22.23 1.21 -2.16
C PRO A 225 -23.19 0.06 -2.46
N THR A 226 -24.42 0.39 -2.82
CA THR A 226 -25.45 -0.60 -3.17
C THR A 226 -25.27 -1.14 -4.59
N ASP A 227 -24.66 -0.34 -5.48
CA ASP A 227 -24.35 -0.75 -6.86
C ASP A 227 -22.95 -1.35 -6.95
N TYR A 228 -22.89 -2.67 -6.97
CA TYR A 228 -21.64 -3.42 -7.10
C TYR A 228 -20.96 -3.20 -8.46
N GLU A 229 -21.71 -3.09 -9.57
CA GLU A 229 -21.11 -2.96 -10.89
C GLU A 229 -20.44 -1.59 -11.07
N GLN A 230 -21.04 -0.54 -10.52
CA GLN A 230 -20.40 0.77 -10.47
C GLN A 230 -19.12 0.72 -9.64
N LEU A 231 -19.17 0.19 -8.42
CA LEU A 231 -18.00 0.03 -7.54
C LEU A 231 -16.89 -0.78 -8.23
N ARG A 232 -17.24 -1.90 -8.85
CA ARG A 232 -16.31 -2.76 -9.60
C ARG A 232 -15.58 -1.97 -10.70
N SER A 233 -16.34 -1.21 -11.49
CA SER A 233 -15.77 -0.39 -12.56
C SER A 233 -14.78 0.66 -12.03
N GLU A 234 -15.15 1.35 -10.95
CA GLU A 234 -14.32 2.39 -10.34
C GLU A 234 -13.03 1.81 -9.72
N VAL A 235 -13.15 0.75 -8.94
CA VAL A 235 -12.00 0.11 -8.24
C VAL A 235 -11.02 -0.50 -9.24
N LEU A 236 -11.50 -1.27 -10.22
CA LEU A 236 -10.61 -1.89 -11.21
C LEU A 236 -9.92 -0.86 -12.12
N ALA A 237 -10.58 0.26 -12.43
CA ALA A 237 -9.97 1.34 -13.20
C ALA A 237 -8.87 2.08 -12.42
N ALA A 238 -8.99 2.15 -11.09
CA ALA A 238 -8.03 2.81 -10.22
C ALA A 238 -6.90 1.89 -9.71
N ASP A 239 -6.98 0.57 -9.95
CA ASP A 239 -6.01 -0.40 -9.46
C ASP A 239 -4.63 -0.18 -10.07
N GLN A 240 -3.66 0.24 -9.24
CA GLN A 240 -2.30 0.59 -9.67
C GLN A 240 -1.52 -0.64 -10.17
N THR A 241 -1.84 -1.84 -9.69
CA THR A 241 -1.22 -3.09 -10.16
C THR A 241 -1.65 -3.39 -11.59
N LEU A 242 -2.95 -3.22 -11.89
CA LEU A 242 -3.47 -3.39 -13.25
C LEU A 242 -2.93 -2.32 -14.21
N LEU A 243 -2.79 -1.08 -13.75
CA LEU A 243 -2.19 0.02 -14.52
C LEU A 243 -0.71 -0.25 -14.82
N SER A 244 0.06 -0.74 -13.86
CA SER A 244 1.45 -1.15 -14.06
C SER A 244 1.57 -2.25 -15.11
N LEU A 245 0.86 -3.36 -14.95
CA LEU A 245 0.87 -4.47 -15.89
C LEU A 245 0.39 -4.06 -17.29
N SER A 246 -0.58 -3.15 -17.38
CA SER A 246 -1.03 -2.60 -18.66
C SER A 246 0.08 -1.83 -19.38
N SER A 247 0.83 -1.02 -18.63
CA SER A 247 1.96 -0.25 -19.16
C SER A 247 3.13 -1.16 -19.54
N GLU A 248 3.42 -2.19 -18.75
CA GLU A 248 4.44 -3.20 -19.05
C GLU A 248 4.11 -4.01 -20.31
N SER A 249 2.86 -4.48 -20.44
CA SER A 249 2.39 -5.17 -21.64
C SER A 249 2.53 -4.27 -22.88
N ALA A 250 2.14 -2.99 -22.78
CA ALA A 250 2.30 -2.03 -23.87
C ALA A 250 3.77 -1.79 -24.22
N ALA A 251 4.67 -1.71 -23.22
CA ALA A 251 6.12 -1.61 -23.41
C ALA A 251 6.69 -2.83 -24.13
N ALA A 252 6.30 -4.04 -23.71
CA ALA A 252 6.74 -5.30 -24.30
C ALA A 252 6.27 -5.45 -25.76
N ARG A 253 5.05 -5.06 -26.06
CA ARG A 253 4.53 -5.01 -27.45
C ARG A 253 5.38 -4.04 -28.29
N LYS A 254 5.73 -2.88 -27.74
CA LYS A 254 6.58 -1.91 -28.45
C LYS A 254 8.02 -2.39 -28.58
N GLN A 255 8.52 -3.17 -27.62
CA GLN A 255 9.85 -3.81 -27.65
C GLN A 255 10.00 -4.76 -28.85
N ILE A 256 8.93 -5.42 -29.30
CA ILE A 256 8.96 -6.23 -30.53
C ILE A 256 9.37 -5.38 -31.73
N SER A 257 8.86 -4.14 -31.83
CA SER A 257 9.23 -3.22 -32.90
C SER A 257 10.69 -2.76 -32.79
N ALA A 258 11.18 -2.47 -31.58
CA ALA A 258 12.57 -2.16 -31.34
C ALA A 258 13.50 -3.32 -31.73
N SER A 259 13.14 -4.55 -31.36
CA SER A 259 13.91 -5.76 -31.71
C SER A 259 13.93 -6.04 -33.20
N LYS A 260 12.85 -5.72 -33.94
CA LYS A 260 12.86 -5.78 -35.42
C LYS A 260 13.78 -4.73 -36.04
N GLN A 261 13.77 -3.51 -35.51
CA GLN A 261 14.61 -2.43 -35.99
C GLN A 261 16.12 -2.63 -35.68
N GLY A 262 16.42 -3.47 -34.68
CA GLY A 262 17.80 -3.88 -34.39
C GLY A 262 18.51 -4.60 -35.55
N TRP A 263 17.78 -5.05 -36.58
CA TRP A 263 18.35 -5.61 -37.83
C TRP A 263 18.80 -4.54 -38.84
N LEU A 264 18.45 -3.26 -38.60
CA LEU A 264 18.90 -2.16 -39.45
C LEU A 264 20.42 -1.96 -39.26
N PRO A 265 21.12 -1.49 -40.32
CA PRO A 265 22.56 -1.25 -40.23
C PRO A 265 22.87 -0.16 -39.20
N LYS A 266 23.98 -0.34 -38.47
CA LYS A 266 24.56 0.73 -37.64
C LYS A 266 25.39 1.62 -38.55
N LEU A 267 25.40 2.91 -38.25
CA LEU A 267 26.17 3.92 -38.97
C LEU A 267 27.44 4.26 -38.18
N GLU A 268 28.52 4.49 -38.86
CA GLU A 268 29.76 4.96 -38.25
C GLU A 268 30.24 6.20 -39.01
N LEU A 269 30.55 7.25 -38.28
CA LEU A 269 31.13 8.46 -38.79
C LEU A 269 32.42 8.74 -38.02
N GLY A 270 33.47 9.09 -38.74
CA GLY A 270 34.76 9.34 -38.12
C GLY A 270 35.67 10.25 -38.92
N TYR A 271 36.78 10.57 -38.28
CA TYR A 271 37.92 11.28 -38.90
C TYR A 271 39.13 10.37 -38.82
N ARG A 272 39.88 10.29 -39.92
CA ARG A 272 41.11 9.51 -40.04
C ARG A 272 42.24 10.42 -40.49
N ARG A 273 43.39 10.29 -39.81
CA ARG A 273 44.62 10.96 -40.18
C ARG A 273 45.74 9.93 -40.30
N ASN A 274 46.28 9.78 -41.49
CA ASN A 274 47.46 8.98 -41.73
C ASN A 274 48.67 9.90 -41.90
N THR A 275 49.83 9.48 -41.38
CA THR A 275 51.08 10.15 -41.60
C THR A 275 52.04 9.11 -42.22
N GLU A 276 52.36 9.23 -43.49
CA GLU A 276 53.23 8.33 -44.22
C GLU A 276 54.52 9.07 -44.54
N SER A 277 55.67 8.54 -44.04
CA SER A 277 56.99 9.14 -44.23
C SER A 277 56.98 10.67 -43.99
N GLY A 278 56.24 11.16 -42.97
CA GLY A 278 56.17 12.57 -42.63
C GLY A 278 55.09 13.39 -43.35
N THR A 279 54.39 12.84 -44.34
CA THR A 279 53.32 13.55 -45.06
C THR A 279 51.97 13.20 -44.48
N PRO A 280 51.16 14.19 -43.97
CA PRO A 280 49.87 13.94 -43.42
C PRO A 280 48.74 13.82 -44.45
N PHE A 281 47.96 12.77 -44.38
CA PHE A 281 46.70 12.59 -45.12
C PHE A 281 45.50 12.64 -44.15
N ASN A 282 44.52 13.47 -44.48
CA ASN A 282 43.30 13.63 -43.66
C ASN A 282 42.09 13.13 -44.44
N GLY A 283 41.17 12.43 -43.77
CA GLY A 283 39.97 11.89 -44.41
C GLY A 283 38.78 11.73 -43.46
N VAL A 284 37.62 11.55 -44.05
CA VAL A 284 36.37 11.21 -43.33
C VAL A 284 36.17 9.70 -43.47
N VAL A 285 35.80 9.07 -42.36
CA VAL A 285 35.41 7.66 -42.33
C VAL A 285 33.87 7.59 -42.27
N VAL A 286 33.28 6.85 -43.21
CA VAL A 286 31.86 6.50 -43.21
C VAL A 286 31.79 4.98 -43.30
N GLY A 287 31.22 4.37 -42.27
CA GLY A 287 31.06 2.92 -42.14
C GLY A 287 29.63 2.48 -41.94
N PHE A 288 29.35 1.25 -42.31
CA PHE A 288 28.11 0.57 -42.08
C PHE A 288 28.40 -0.81 -41.48
N SER A 289 27.78 -1.11 -40.30
CA SER A 289 27.87 -2.44 -39.69
C SER A 289 26.51 -3.13 -39.77
N PHE A 290 26.50 -4.35 -40.34
CA PHE A 290 25.27 -5.14 -40.46
C PHE A 290 25.21 -6.18 -39.32
N PRO A 291 24.20 -6.14 -38.43
CA PRO A 291 24.15 -7.00 -37.25
C PRO A 291 23.60 -8.41 -37.60
N LEU A 292 24.38 -9.21 -38.35
CA LEU A 292 23.96 -10.53 -38.86
C LEU A 292 23.71 -11.57 -37.73
N PHE A 293 24.40 -11.46 -36.61
CA PHE A 293 24.36 -12.45 -35.51
C PHE A 293 23.82 -11.89 -34.22
N GLU A 294 24.06 -10.64 -33.92
CA GLU A 294 23.71 -9.97 -32.63
C GLU A 294 22.20 -10.01 -32.31
N ASN A 295 21.35 -9.95 -33.33
CA ASN A 295 19.89 -9.85 -33.17
C ASN A 295 19.13 -11.17 -33.32
N ARG A 296 19.89 -12.30 -33.43
CA ARG A 296 19.29 -13.63 -33.53
C ARG A 296 18.44 -13.92 -32.32
N ASN A 297 17.20 -14.35 -32.55
CA ASN A 297 16.15 -14.64 -31.54
C ASN A 297 15.61 -13.44 -30.75
N LYS A 298 16.17 -12.22 -30.80
CA LYS A 298 15.67 -11.06 -30.03
C LYS A 298 14.17 -10.78 -30.29
N VAL A 299 13.70 -10.92 -31.53
CA VAL A 299 12.28 -10.77 -31.87
C VAL A 299 11.42 -11.89 -31.28
N LYS A 300 11.92 -13.14 -31.25
CA LYS A 300 11.19 -14.27 -30.66
C LYS A 300 11.08 -14.10 -29.14
N ILE A 301 12.16 -13.70 -28.49
CA ILE A 301 12.21 -13.39 -27.05
C ILE A 301 11.19 -12.28 -26.73
N ALA A 302 11.23 -11.16 -27.46
CA ALA A 302 10.32 -10.05 -27.23
C ALA A 302 8.84 -10.43 -27.42
N LYS A 303 8.52 -11.30 -28.39
CA LYS A 303 7.18 -11.84 -28.58
C LYS A 303 6.73 -12.72 -27.40
N ALA A 304 7.60 -13.63 -26.93
CA ALA A 304 7.31 -14.49 -25.80
C ALA A 304 7.11 -13.68 -24.52
N GLN A 305 7.94 -12.66 -24.27
CA GLN A 305 7.80 -11.74 -23.14
C GLN A 305 6.49 -10.94 -23.20
N SER A 306 6.12 -10.46 -24.41
CA SER A 306 4.85 -9.75 -24.58
C SER A 306 3.65 -10.64 -24.27
N LEU A 307 3.66 -11.89 -24.75
CA LEU A 307 2.58 -12.84 -24.47
C LEU A 307 2.51 -13.22 -23.00
N ASN A 308 3.67 -13.39 -22.34
CA ASN A 308 3.74 -13.63 -20.90
C ASN A 308 3.09 -12.49 -20.11
N LEU A 309 3.41 -11.23 -20.43
CA LEU A 309 2.81 -10.07 -19.76
C LEU A 309 1.32 -9.90 -20.06
N ASP A 310 0.87 -10.28 -21.26
CA ASP A 310 -0.56 -10.30 -21.58
C ASP A 310 -1.32 -11.30 -20.69
N TYR A 311 -0.78 -12.50 -20.49
CA TYR A 311 -1.37 -13.49 -19.56
C TYR A 311 -1.30 -13.05 -18.10
N GLN A 312 -0.20 -12.43 -17.67
CA GLN A 312 -0.09 -11.89 -16.31
C GLN A 312 -1.14 -10.80 -16.05
N LYS A 313 -1.34 -9.90 -17.01
CA LYS A 313 -2.36 -8.86 -16.94
C LYS A 313 -3.78 -9.45 -16.86
N GLU A 314 -4.09 -10.44 -17.70
CA GLU A 314 -5.38 -11.11 -17.68
C GLU A 314 -5.63 -11.81 -16.35
N ASN A 315 -4.65 -12.58 -15.88
CA ASN A 315 -4.75 -13.23 -14.58
C ASN A 315 -4.91 -12.25 -13.42
N ALA A 316 -4.14 -11.14 -13.42
CA ALA A 316 -4.25 -10.11 -12.38
C ALA A 316 -5.66 -9.46 -12.39
N ALA A 317 -6.25 -9.24 -13.56
CA ALA A 317 -7.60 -8.70 -13.66
C ALA A 317 -8.64 -9.66 -13.06
N PHE A 318 -8.56 -10.96 -13.35
CA PHE A 318 -9.43 -11.96 -12.74
C PHE A 318 -9.26 -12.04 -11.23
N GLN A 319 -8.01 -11.98 -10.73
CA GLN A 319 -7.74 -12.01 -9.28
C GLN A 319 -8.26 -10.76 -8.58
N ALA A 320 -8.10 -9.59 -9.17
CA ALA A 320 -8.60 -8.33 -8.64
C ALA A 320 -10.14 -8.34 -8.54
N GLU A 321 -10.81 -8.81 -9.61
CA GLU A 321 -12.27 -8.92 -9.65
C GLU A 321 -12.79 -9.94 -8.61
N ALA A 322 -12.19 -11.12 -8.52
CA ALA A 322 -12.55 -12.13 -7.54
C ALA A 322 -12.34 -11.64 -6.09
N THR A 323 -11.23 -10.93 -5.85
CA THR A 323 -10.93 -10.35 -4.53
C THR A 323 -11.96 -9.28 -4.16
N LEU A 324 -12.31 -8.39 -5.09
CA LEU A 324 -13.31 -7.37 -4.86
C LEU A 324 -14.70 -7.97 -4.57
N ALA A 325 -15.11 -9.00 -5.34
CA ALA A 325 -16.37 -9.69 -5.11
C ALA A 325 -16.42 -10.34 -3.72
N LYS A 326 -15.32 -10.97 -3.29
CA LYS A 326 -15.20 -11.53 -1.95
C LYS A 326 -15.32 -10.45 -0.87
N LEU A 327 -14.54 -9.36 -0.98
CA LEU A 327 -14.56 -8.27 -0.01
C LEU A 327 -15.94 -7.59 0.08
N TYR A 328 -16.62 -7.43 -1.04
CA TYR A 328 -17.96 -6.85 -1.08
C TYR A 328 -18.98 -7.73 -0.36
N SER A 329 -18.97 -9.04 -0.62
CA SER A 329 -19.85 -9.99 0.07
C SER A 329 -19.55 -10.06 1.58
N GLU A 330 -18.27 -10.01 1.96
CA GLU A 330 -17.84 -9.97 3.36
C GLU A 330 -18.32 -8.69 4.05
N ALA A 331 -18.19 -7.52 3.41
CA ALA A 331 -18.68 -6.25 3.93
C ALA A 331 -20.20 -6.26 4.15
N GLN A 332 -20.97 -6.83 3.23
CA GLN A 332 -22.44 -6.98 3.39
C GLN A 332 -22.80 -7.85 4.60
N SER A 333 -22.14 -8.99 4.73
CA SER A 333 -22.37 -9.91 5.87
C SER A 333 -22.02 -9.26 7.20
N LEU A 334 -20.88 -8.58 7.27
CA LEU A 334 -20.45 -7.85 8.47
C LEU A 334 -21.42 -6.72 8.84
N GLN A 335 -21.88 -5.95 7.85
CA GLN A 335 -22.84 -4.87 8.06
C GLN A 335 -24.16 -5.39 8.64
N THR A 336 -24.66 -6.52 8.11
CA THR A 336 -25.87 -7.17 8.64
C THR A 336 -25.68 -7.61 10.09
N SER A 337 -24.59 -8.33 10.39
CA SER A 337 -24.30 -8.79 11.74
C SER A 337 -24.12 -7.64 12.74
N ILE A 338 -23.41 -6.57 12.36
CA ILE A 338 -23.24 -5.37 13.20
C ILE A 338 -24.60 -4.75 13.51
N GLN A 339 -25.49 -4.67 12.52
CA GLN A 339 -26.84 -4.13 12.70
C GLN A 339 -27.65 -4.97 13.69
N GLU A 340 -27.63 -6.30 13.55
CA GLU A 340 -28.32 -7.23 14.47
C GLU A 340 -27.83 -7.07 15.92
N TYR A 341 -26.51 -6.98 16.14
CA TYR A 341 -25.93 -6.73 17.47
C TYR A 341 -26.38 -5.38 18.06
N ARG A 342 -26.34 -4.31 17.23
CA ARG A 342 -26.74 -2.97 17.66
C ARG A 342 -28.24 -2.91 18.05
N GLU A 343 -29.09 -3.58 17.27
CA GLU A 343 -30.52 -3.69 17.58
C GLU A 343 -30.76 -4.47 18.89
N ALA A 344 -30.07 -5.58 19.09
CA ALA A 344 -30.13 -6.34 20.33
C ALA A 344 -29.72 -5.50 21.55
N PHE A 345 -28.60 -4.75 21.45
CA PHE A 345 -28.12 -3.91 22.56
C PHE A 345 -29.00 -2.67 22.82
N SER A 346 -29.70 -2.14 21.80
CA SER A 346 -30.60 -0.97 21.98
C SER A 346 -31.82 -1.24 22.89
N SER A 347 -32.17 -2.50 23.01
CA SER A 347 -33.36 -2.94 23.77
C SER A 347 -33.07 -3.39 25.23
N GLN A 348 -31.77 -3.43 25.63
CA GLN A 348 -31.37 -4.10 26.88
C GLN A 348 -30.66 -3.18 27.87
N GLN A 349 -31.18 -3.16 29.12
CA GLN A 349 -30.57 -2.52 30.31
C GLN A 349 -30.00 -3.58 31.29
N ASP A 350 -29.44 -4.66 30.77
CA ASP A 350 -29.29 -5.93 31.52
C ASP A 350 -28.29 -5.90 32.66
N LEU A 351 -27.15 -5.19 32.55
CA LEU A 351 -26.09 -5.25 33.57
C LEU A 351 -26.51 -4.66 34.92
N ALA A 352 -27.30 -3.56 34.93
CA ALA A 352 -27.81 -2.94 36.16
C ALA A 352 -28.87 -3.81 36.80
N LEU A 353 -29.78 -4.37 36.01
CA LEU A 353 -30.84 -5.28 36.45
C LEU A 353 -30.25 -6.57 37.02
N LEU A 354 -29.25 -7.17 36.36
CA LEU A 354 -28.57 -8.36 36.85
C LEU A 354 -27.87 -8.12 38.20
N LYS A 355 -27.19 -6.96 38.36
CA LYS A 355 -26.58 -6.58 39.64
C LYS A 355 -27.67 -6.41 40.76
N GLN A 356 -28.77 -5.81 40.43
CA GLN A 356 -29.89 -5.65 41.38
C GLN A 356 -30.49 -7.01 41.75
N ALA A 357 -30.74 -7.90 40.81
CA ALA A 357 -31.24 -9.24 41.04
C ALA A 357 -30.29 -10.09 41.92
N LEU A 358 -28.98 -9.99 41.70
CA LEU A 358 -27.98 -10.66 42.54
C LEU A 358 -27.97 -10.12 43.95
N THR A 359 -27.97 -8.79 44.14
CA THR A 359 -27.93 -8.18 45.48
C THR A 359 -29.23 -8.39 46.24
N GLY A 360 -30.37 -8.51 45.52
CA GLY A 360 -31.67 -8.87 46.06
C GLY A 360 -31.86 -10.36 46.30
N GLY A 361 -30.90 -11.21 46.02
CA GLY A 361 -30.94 -12.66 46.20
C GLY A 361 -31.89 -13.38 45.24
N GLN A 362 -32.28 -12.75 44.14
CA GLN A 362 -33.18 -13.33 43.12
C GLN A 362 -32.47 -14.30 42.18
N ILE A 363 -31.18 -14.11 41.99
CA ILE A 363 -30.31 -15.00 41.19
C ILE A 363 -29.04 -15.35 41.98
N SER A 364 -28.48 -16.52 41.68
CA SER A 364 -27.23 -16.96 42.27
C SER A 364 -26.03 -16.24 41.65
N VAL A 365 -24.88 -16.26 42.34
CA VAL A 365 -23.59 -15.75 41.79
C VAL A 365 -23.25 -16.44 40.49
N ILE A 366 -23.57 -17.71 40.34
CA ILE A 366 -23.27 -18.48 39.14
C ILE A 366 -24.09 -17.97 37.95
N GLU A 367 -25.41 -17.84 38.16
CA GLU A 367 -26.31 -17.31 37.13
C GLU A 367 -25.90 -15.90 36.72
N TYR A 368 -25.56 -15.03 37.69
CA TYR A 368 -25.04 -13.70 37.41
C TYR A 368 -23.82 -13.73 36.49
N PHE A 369 -22.80 -14.54 36.77
CA PHE A 369 -21.61 -14.60 35.96
C PHE A 369 -21.84 -15.20 34.57
N VAL A 370 -22.74 -16.15 34.42
CA VAL A 370 -23.12 -16.71 33.12
C VAL A 370 -23.73 -15.60 32.26
N GLU A 371 -24.72 -14.86 32.77
CA GLU A 371 -25.39 -13.80 32.02
C GLU A 371 -24.44 -12.63 31.70
N VAL A 372 -23.66 -12.18 32.69
CA VAL A 372 -22.66 -11.11 32.49
C VAL A 372 -21.59 -11.51 31.45
N SER A 373 -21.15 -12.77 31.46
CA SER A 373 -20.15 -13.24 30.47
C SER A 373 -20.72 -13.24 29.05
N VAL A 374 -21.98 -13.58 28.84
CA VAL A 374 -22.66 -13.53 27.54
C VAL A 374 -22.69 -12.08 27.02
N ILE A 375 -23.09 -11.13 27.90
CA ILE A 375 -23.14 -9.70 27.53
C ILE A 375 -21.76 -9.17 27.12
N TYR A 376 -20.70 -9.43 27.92
CA TYR A 376 -19.36 -8.95 27.60
C TYR A 376 -18.79 -9.63 26.39
N GLN A 377 -19.00 -10.94 26.18
CA GLN A 377 -18.59 -11.64 24.98
C GLN A 377 -19.28 -11.05 23.75
N SER A 378 -20.57 -10.75 23.84
CA SER A 378 -21.33 -10.14 22.74
C SER A 378 -20.82 -8.73 22.41
N LYS A 379 -20.47 -7.92 23.42
CA LYS A 379 -19.82 -6.61 23.19
C LYS A 379 -18.46 -6.74 22.51
N GLN A 380 -17.64 -7.71 22.94
CA GLN A 380 -16.33 -7.97 22.29
C GLN A 380 -16.52 -8.43 20.84
N ASN A 381 -17.49 -9.31 20.58
CA ASN A 381 -17.80 -9.75 19.21
C ASN A 381 -18.20 -8.55 18.32
N LEU A 382 -19.05 -7.65 18.82
CA LEU A 382 -19.42 -6.44 18.09
C LEU A 382 -18.20 -5.59 17.74
N LEU A 383 -17.29 -5.35 18.69
CA LEU A 383 -16.05 -4.59 18.42
C LEU A 383 -15.18 -5.27 17.35
N GLN A 384 -15.08 -6.59 17.36
CA GLN A 384 -14.34 -7.35 16.36
C GLN A 384 -14.98 -7.24 14.97
N LEU A 385 -16.31 -7.36 14.89
CA LEU A 385 -17.06 -7.20 13.64
C LEU A 385 -16.91 -5.78 13.07
N GLU A 386 -16.99 -4.75 13.91
CA GLU A 386 -16.78 -3.36 13.50
C GLU A 386 -15.35 -3.14 12.98
N ASN A 387 -14.35 -3.65 13.68
CA ASN A 387 -12.96 -3.57 13.22
C ASN A 387 -12.75 -4.28 11.86
N GLN A 388 -13.29 -5.50 11.73
CA GLN A 388 -13.20 -6.26 10.49
C GLN A 388 -13.90 -5.55 9.32
N TYR A 389 -15.07 -4.97 9.57
CA TYR A 389 -15.78 -4.17 8.57
C TYR A 389 -14.95 -2.98 8.08
N GLN A 390 -14.31 -2.25 9.01
CA GLN A 390 -13.43 -1.13 8.64
C GLN A 390 -12.24 -1.56 7.81
N LYS A 391 -11.62 -2.69 8.13
CA LYS A 391 -10.50 -3.26 7.36
C LYS A 391 -10.94 -3.68 5.96
N VAL A 392 -12.06 -4.38 5.85
CA VAL A 392 -12.61 -4.79 4.55
C VAL A 392 -12.93 -3.57 3.69
N MET A 393 -13.56 -2.54 4.26
CA MET A 393 -13.83 -1.29 3.55
C MET A 393 -12.55 -0.58 3.12
N ALA A 394 -11.50 -0.56 3.96
CA ALA A 394 -10.22 0.01 3.58
C ALA A 394 -9.53 -0.76 2.45
N GLN A 395 -9.68 -2.09 2.40
CA GLN A 395 -9.15 -2.93 1.33
C GLN A 395 -9.88 -2.74 0.01
N ILE A 396 -11.20 -2.48 0.04
CA ILE A 396 -11.99 -2.15 -1.16
C ILE A 396 -11.51 -0.82 -1.78
N TYR A 397 -11.20 0.18 -0.95
CA TYR A 397 -10.83 1.53 -1.39
C TYR A 397 -9.33 1.84 -1.26
N LYS A 398 -8.49 0.82 -1.28
CA LYS A 398 -7.03 1.00 -1.15
C LYS A 398 -6.42 1.82 -2.31
#